data_c77e30b55af390950cf25a5ba195ae64
#
_entry.id   c77e30b55af390950cf25a5ba195ae64
#
_cell.length_a   1.000
_cell.length_b   1.000
_cell.length_c   1.000
_cell.angle_alpha   90.00
_cell.angle_beta   90.00
_cell.angle_gamma   90.00
#
_symmetry.space_group_name_H-M   'P 1'
#
loop_
_entity.id
_entity.type
_entity.pdbx_description
1 polymer ?
#
loop_
_entity_poly.entity_id
_entity_poly.type
_entity_poly.pdbx_seq_one_letter_code
_entity_poly.pdbx_strand_id
1 'polypeptide(L)'
;MWHNDHMSIEKVSTQLANLPPAWMSRVSGGGGAMGNAAEIRKMLGEPLPQLVDPNSLSKGIAAFFGPRGLLERLRRKLSLISRKKGGKILPAKNTIASVDEDDNLYVGVDFLEQFGEDEDLIAGILAHEWGHMMSDLPRKVDWSHLTWDQLHALRRDEEGDADGFAGRAMFLMGYSPKAMVGFLKEMDRRRKNKKIPCHKYHNHATRAAILMESYEAERRAYNFAKRLFFNENKTPGVKIGRIIGSG
;
A
#
# COMPACT_ATOMS: atom_id res chain seq x y z
N MET A 1 -22.60 -1.24 -16.40
CA MET A 1 -22.59 0.01 -15.61
C MET A 1 -22.42 -0.40 -14.15
N TRP A 2 -21.16 -0.45 -13.67
CA TRP A 2 -20.85 -0.86 -12.30
C TRP A 2 -20.71 0.43 -11.49
N HIS A 3 -21.64 0.67 -10.60
CA HIS A 3 -21.51 1.74 -9.59
C HIS A 3 -20.50 1.25 -8.55
N ASN A 4 -19.31 1.84 -8.56
CA ASN A 4 -18.34 1.73 -7.48
C ASN A 4 -18.79 2.63 -6.33
N ASP A 5 -19.59 2.09 -5.41
CA ASP A 5 -19.74 2.70 -4.10
C ASP A 5 -18.48 2.39 -3.27
N HIS A 6 -17.39 3.08 -3.59
CA HIS A 6 -16.27 3.19 -2.65
C HIS A 6 -16.76 3.99 -1.44
N MET A 7 -17.17 3.28 -0.40
CA MET A 7 -17.30 3.93 0.90
C MET A 7 -15.91 4.36 1.35
N SER A 8 -15.66 5.67 1.30
CA SER A 8 -14.43 6.24 1.84
C SER A 8 -14.39 6.03 3.37
N ILE A 9 -13.21 6.02 3.96
CA ILE A 9 -13.01 5.98 5.42
C ILE A 9 -13.85 7.05 6.11
N GLU A 10 -14.05 8.22 5.48
CA GLU A 10 -14.96 9.28 5.93
C GLU A 10 -16.41 8.80 6.04
N LYS A 11 -16.92 8.06 5.05
CA LYS A 11 -18.30 7.50 5.10
C LYS A 11 -18.43 6.46 6.20
N VAL A 12 -17.42 5.60 6.38
CA VAL A 12 -17.40 4.61 7.47
C VAL A 12 -17.34 5.32 8.83
N SER A 13 -16.48 6.33 8.99
CA SER A 13 -16.37 7.15 10.20
C SER A 13 -17.67 7.88 10.50
N THR A 14 -18.34 8.44 9.48
CA THR A 14 -19.64 9.14 9.62
C THR A 14 -20.76 8.15 9.95
N GLN A 15 -20.76 6.95 9.36
CA GLN A 15 -21.72 5.90 9.71
C GLN A 15 -21.51 5.36 11.13
N LEU A 16 -20.25 5.21 11.57
CA LEU A 16 -19.92 4.80 12.94
C LEU A 16 -20.36 5.86 13.97
N ALA A 17 -20.21 7.14 13.65
CA ALA A 17 -20.67 8.25 14.50
C ALA A 17 -22.19 8.32 14.66
N ASN A 18 -22.95 7.75 13.73
CA ASN A 18 -24.43 7.77 13.69
C ASN A 18 -25.07 6.46 14.19
N LEU A 19 -24.30 5.50 14.72
CA LEU A 19 -24.84 4.24 15.24
C LEU A 19 -25.49 4.47 16.62
N PRO A 20 -26.65 3.88 16.88
CA PRO A 20 -27.34 4.09 18.16
C PRO A 20 -26.57 3.48 19.33
N PRO A 21 -26.54 4.15 20.52
CA PRO A 21 -25.75 3.74 21.69
C PRO A 21 -26.07 2.33 22.24
N ALA A 22 -27.21 1.76 21.91
CA ALA A 22 -27.70 0.51 22.49
C ALA A 22 -26.90 -0.77 22.09
N TRP A 23 -26.05 -0.72 21.04
CA TRP A 23 -25.22 -1.86 20.67
C TRP A 23 -23.80 -1.79 21.23
N MET A 24 -23.38 -0.63 21.73
CA MET A 24 -22.13 -0.46 22.46
C MET A 24 -22.07 -1.32 23.76
N SER A 25 -23.22 -1.74 24.30
CA SER A 25 -23.29 -2.49 25.55
C SER A 25 -23.05 -4.01 25.44
N ARG A 26 -22.86 -4.57 24.26
CA ARG A 26 -22.75 -6.03 24.05
C ARG A 26 -21.35 -6.58 23.87
N VAL A 27 -20.32 -5.75 23.89
CA VAL A 27 -18.91 -6.19 23.83
C VAL A 27 -18.23 -5.90 25.16
N SER A 28 -18.74 -6.51 26.23
CA SER A 28 -18.08 -6.53 27.53
C SER A 28 -17.22 -7.78 27.65
N GLY A 29 -15.94 -7.63 27.43
CA GLY A 29 -14.99 -8.72 27.62
C GLY A 29 -13.55 -8.33 27.26
N GLY A 30 -12.86 -7.68 28.19
CA GLY A 30 -11.41 -7.49 28.12
C GLY A 30 -10.99 -6.07 27.79
N GLY A 31 -10.76 -5.28 28.84
CA GLY A 31 -10.22 -3.94 28.74
C GLY A 31 -8.77 -3.93 28.26
N GLY A 32 -8.47 -3.03 27.36
CA GLY A 32 -7.14 -2.66 26.94
C GLY A 32 -7.26 -1.62 25.85
N ALA A 33 -6.73 -0.42 26.11
CA ALA A 33 -6.62 0.61 25.08
C ALA A 33 -5.80 0.07 23.92
N MET A 34 -6.41 -0.09 22.75
CA MET A 34 -5.77 -0.72 21.61
C MET A 34 -5.85 0.23 20.43
N GLY A 35 -4.75 0.52 19.82
CA GLY A 35 -4.79 1.62 18.96
C GLY A 35 -3.93 1.76 17.76
N ASN A 36 -3.67 0.75 16.96
CA ASN A 36 -3.12 0.95 15.63
C ASN A 36 -3.30 -0.28 14.73
N ALA A 37 -2.88 -0.17 13.47
CA ALA A 37 -2.95 -1.29 12.52
C ALA A 37 -2.27 -2.57 13.06
N ALA A 38 -1.19 -2.44 13.84
CA ALA A 38 -0.49 -3.59 14.46
C ALA A 38 -1.38 -4.30 15.48
N GLU A 39 -2.15 -3.58 16.27
CA GLU A 39 -3.07 -4.16 17.23
C GLU A 39 -4.30 -4.77 16.58
N ILE A 40 -4.84 -4.14 15.54
CA ILE A 40 -5.90 -4.76 14.73
C ILE A 40 -5.38 -6.09 14.15
N ARG A 41 -4.17 -6.13 13.62
CA ARG A 41 -3.52 -7.36 13.13
C ARG A 41 -3.42 -8.40 14.22
N LYS A 42 -2.98 -8.02 15.42
CA LYS A 42 -2.89 -8.89 16.59
C LYS A 42 -4.26 -9.42 17.01
N MET A 43 -5.27 -8.58 17.09
CA MET A 43 -6.66 -8.99 17.37
C MET A 43 -7.17 -9.97 16.33
N LEU A 44 -6.83 -9.78 15.07
CA LEU A 44 -7.19 -10.67 13.98
C LEU A 44 -6.32 -11.94 13.91
N GLY A 45 -5.38 -12.13 14.84
CA GLY A 45 -4.51 -13.31 14.91
C GLY A 45 -3.48 -13.36 13.78
N GLU A 46 -3.08 -12.22 13.25
CA GLU A 46 -2.00 -12.17 12.26
C GLU A 46 -0.65 -12.37 12.97
N PRO A 47 0.28 -13.17 12.39
CA PRO A 47 1.58 -13.38 12.99
C PRO A 47 2.36 -12.06 13.06
N LEU A 48 2.97 -11.80 14.21
CA LEU A 48 3.87 -10.67 14.35
C LEU A 48 5.22 -10.97 13.68
N PRO A 49 5.86 -9.99 13.02
CA PRO A 49 7.20 -10.16 12.48
C PRO A 49 8.18 -10.44 13.61
N GLN A 50 9.05 -11.41 13.40
CA GLN A 50 10.12 -11.74 14.32
C GLN A 50 11.44 -11.18 13.76
N LEU A 51 12.04 -10.25 14.49
CA LEU A 51 13.33 -9.66 14.10
C LEU A 51 14.42 -10.73 13.93
N VAL A 52 15.21 -10.56 12.91
CA VAL A 52 16.42 -11.33 12.64
C VAL A 52 17.64 -10.43 12.93
N ASP A 53 18.66 -11.00 13.61
CA ASP A 53 19.91 -10.28 13.82
C ASP A 53 20.56 -9.99 12.44
N PRO A 54 20.78 -8.71 12.08
CA PRO A 54 21.42 -8.36 10.81
C PRO A 54 22.78 -9.02 10.60
N ASN A 55 23.53 -9.32 11.68
CA ASN A 55 24.83 -9.97 11.60
C ASN A 55 24.73 -11.47 11.26
N SER A 56 23.54 -12.07 11.42
CA SER A 56 23.30 -13.47 11.06
C SER A 56 22.91 -13.68 9.58
N LEU A 57 22.71 -12.59 8.84
CA LEU A 57 22.28 -12.66 7.45
C LEU A 57 23.41 -13.13 6.53
N SER A 58 23.07 -13.92 5.50
CA SER A 58 23.98 -14.18 4.40
C SER A 58 24.38 -12.88 3.69
N LYS A 59 25.58 -12.84 3.07
CA LYS A 59 26.04 -11.65 2.34
C LYS A 59 25.04 -11.17 1.27
N GLY A 60 24.39 -12.12 0.58
CA GLY A 60 23.39 -11.80 -0.45
C GLY A 60 22.18 -11.09 0.14
N ILE A 61 21.63 -11.61 1.23
CA ILE A 61 20.48 -11.01 1.92
C ILE A 61 20.86 -9.69 2.60
N ALA A 62 22.01 -9.62 3.28
CA ALA A 62 22.49 -8.40 3.91
C ALA A 62 22.61 -7.22 2.93
N ALA A 63 22.96 -7.52 1.66
CA ALA A 63 23.09 -6.52 0.61
C ALA A 63 21.76 -5.77 0.33
N PHE A 64 20.60 -6.41 0.51
CA PHE A 64 19.29 -5.75 0.35
C PHE A 64 19.08 -4.64 1.37
N PHE A 65 19.55 -4.83 2.61
CA PHE A 65 19.38 -3.91 3.75
C PHE A 65 20.48 -2.85 3.85
N GLY A 66 21.53 -2.98 3.04
CA GLY A 66 22.64 -2.02 3.05
C GLY A 66 22.24 -0.62 2.58
N PRO A 67 23.05 0.44 2.87
CA PRO A 67 22.74 1.83 2.52
C PRO A 67 22.55 2.09 1.01
N ARG A 68 23.11 1.21 0.18
CA ARG A 68 22.95 1.20 -1.30
C ARG A 68 22.09 0.04 -1.79
N GLY A 69 21.53 -0.75 -0.88
CA GLY A 69 20.68 -1.89 -1.19
C GLY A 69 19.37 -1.50 -1.84
N LEU A 70 18.70 -2.48 -2.43
CA LEU A 70 17.42 -2.28 -3.12
C LEU A 70 16.37 -1.65 -2.19
N LEU A 71 16.22 -2.19 -0.97
CA LEU A 71 15.21 -1.76 -0.03
C LEU A 71 15.36 -0.29 0.35
N GLU A 72 16.60 0.16 0.58
CA GLU A 72 16.87 1.57 0.90
C GLU A 72 16.65 2.49 -0.33
N ARG A 73 16.95 2.03 -1.54
CA ARG A 73 16.62 2.77 -2.77
C ARG A 73 15.11 2.95 -2.92
N LEU A 74 14.33 1.89 -2.68
CA LEU A 74 12.88 1.93 -2.73
C LEU A 74 12.31 2.84 -1.64
N ARG A 75 12.82 2.73 -0.39
CA ARG A 75 12.41 3.59 0.72
C ARG A 75 12.54 5.08 0.37
N ARG A 76 13.67 5.48 -0.23
CA ARG A 76 13.89 6.87 -0.66
C ARG A 76 12.89 7.31 -1.72
N LYS A 77 12.62 6.49 -2.73
CA LYS A 77 11.62 6.79 -3.76
C LYS A 77 10.22 6.93 -3.15
N LEU A 78 9.81 6.00 -2.30
CA LEU A 78 8.52 6.03 -1.61
C LEU A 78 8.38 7.25 -0.69
N SER A 79 9.45 7.60 0.03
CA SER A 79 9.49 8.81 0.85
C SER A 79 9.26 10.09 0.03
N LEU A 80 9.86 10.19 -1.15
CA LEU A 80 9.66 11.32 -2.06
C LEU A 80 8.22 11.39 -2.60
N ILE A 81 7.65 10.25 -2.99
CA ILE A 81 6.27 10.15 -3.53
C ILE A 81 5.25 10.53 -2.47
N SER A 82 5.40 9.99 -1.25
CA SER A 82 4.44 10.15 -0.16
C SER A 82 4.67 11.40 0.68
N ARG A 83 5.83 12.05 0.56
CA ARG A 83 6.32 13.12 1.46
C ARG A 83 6.38 12.67 2.92
N LYS A 84 6.49 11.37 3.17
CA LYS A 84 6.62 10.76 4.49
C LYS A 84 7.98 10.10 4.60
N LYS A 85 8.70 10.34 5.73
CA LYS A 85 10.07 9.85 5.87
C LYS A 85 10.16 8.33 6.00
N GLY A 86 9.17 7.70 6.63
CA GLY A 86 9.23 6.30 7.05
C GLY A 86 10.28 6.03 8.13
N GLY A 87 10.16 4.88 8.76
CA GLY A 87 11.10 4.38 9.77
C GLY A 87 12.28 3.60 9.19
N LYS A 88 12.80 2.68 9.97
CA LYS A 88 13.88 1.76 9.57
C LYS A 88 13.33 0.62 8.73
N ILE A 89 14.17 0.02 7.87
CA ILE A 89 13.86 -1.27 7.25
C ILE A 89 14.65 -2.34 7.98
N LEU A 90 13.94 -3.36 8.45
CA LEU A 90 14.47 -4.37 9.36
C LEU A 90 14.22 -5.78 8.79
N PRO A 91 15.21 -6.68 8.88
CA PRO A 91 15.04 -8.06 8.49
C PRO A 91 14.18 -8.81 9.51
N ALA A 92 13.24 -9.63 9.01
CA ALA A 92 12.33 -10.38 9.87
C ALA A 92 12.04 -11.78 9.32
N LYS A 93 11.44 -12.62 10.18
CA LYS A 93 10.79 -13.89 9.85
C LYS A 93 9.28 -13.78 10.08
N ASN A 94 8.54 -14.80 9.63
CA ASN A 94 7.09 -14.91 9.77
C ASN A 94 6.29 -13.78 9.10
N THR A 95 6.87 -13.09 8.15
CA THR A 95 6.20 -12.08 7.35
C THR A 95 6.79 -12.05 5.93
N ILE A 96 6.00 -11.61 4.96
CA ILE A 96 6.49 -11.20 3.65
C ILE A 96 7.09 -9.80 3.79
N ALA A 97 6.25 -8.87 4.23
CA ALA A 97 6.61 -7.57 4.75
C ALA A 97 5.52 -7.12 5.71
N SER A 98 5.82 -6.11 6.53
CA SER A 98 4.84 -5.48 7.41
C SER A 98 5.37 -4.13 7.92
N VAL A 99 4.47 -3.30 8.42
CA VAL A 99 4.81 -2.02 9.04
C VAL A 99 4.32 -1.99 10.49
N ASP A 100 5.09 -1.37 11.38
CA ASP A 100 4.69 -1.14 12.76
C ASP A 100 4.18 0.29 13.01
N GLU A 101 3.83 0.56 14.27
CA GLU A 101 3.32 1.86 14.72
C GLU A 101 4.32 3.01 14.64
N ASP A 102 5.62 2.70 14.60
CA ASP A 102 6.72 3.66 14.44
C ASP A 102 7.13 3.84 12.98
N ASP A 103 6.31 3.33 12.04
CA ASP A 103 6.57 3.33 10.61
C ASP A 103 7.84 2.52 10.20
N ASN A 104 8.30 1.58 11.05
CA ASN A 104 9.36 0.66 10.64
C ASN A 104 8.80 -0.41 9.72
N LEU A 105 9.55 -0.70 8.66
CA LEU A 105 9.24 -1.75 7.70
C LEU A 105 10.01 -3.02 8.06
N TYR A 106 9.31 -4.11 8.22
CA TYR A 106 9.86 -5.45 8.39
C TYR A 106 9.79 -6.16 7.04
N VAL A 107 10.90 -6.73 6.59
CA VAL A 107 10.94 -7.47 5.31
C VAL A 107 11.42 -8.89 5.59
N GLY A 108 10.64 -9.85 5.10
CA GLY A 108 10.90 -11.28 5.30
C GLY A 108 12.19 -11.73 4.62
N VAL A 109 13.08 -12.35 5.40
CA VAL A 109 14.33 -12.92 4.87
C VAL A 109 14.01 -14.03 3.88
N ASP A 110 13.10 -14.96 4.26
CA ASP A 110 12.67 -16.07 3.41
C ASP A 110 12.01 -15.58 2.10
N PHE A 111 11.30 -14.44 2.18
CA PHE A 111 10.73 -13.79 1.00
C PHE A 111 11.82 -13.27 0.06
N LEU A 112 12.86 -12.61 0.60
CA LEU A 112 13.98 -12.13 -0.21
C LEU A 112 14.84 -13.28 -0.77
N GLU A 113 15.00 -14.38 -0.06
CA GLU A 113 15.66 -15.57 -0.56
C GLU A 113 14.93 -16.17 -1.76
N GLN A 114 13.60 -16.14 -1.75
CA GLN A 114 12.78 -16.71 -2.81
C GLN A 114 12.58 -15.76 -4.00
N PHE A 115 12.46 -14.46 -3.76
CA PHE A 115 12.02 -13.48 -4.75
C PHE A 115 12.99 -12.31 -4.93
N GLY A 116 14.19 -12.39 -4.38
CA GLY A 116 15.15 -11.27 -4.38
C GLY A 116 15.57 -10.79 -5.76
N GLU A 117 15.42 -11.62 -6.80
CA GLU A 117 15.74 -11.24 -8.19
C GLU A 117 14.59 -10.46 -8.86
N ASP A 118 13.38 -10.45 -8.28
CA ASP A 118 12.21 -9.75 -8.83
C ASP A 118 12.04 -8.37 -8.18
N GLU A 119 12.78 -7.37 -8.69
CA GLU A 119 12.69 -5.99 -8.19
C GLU A 119 11.27 -5.41 -8.32
N ASP A 120 10.51 -5.76 -9.36
CA ASP A 120 9.13 -5.30 -9.55
C ASP A 120 8.23 -5.79 -8.42
N LEU A 121 8.38 -7.08 -8.03
CA LEU A 121 7.61 -7.64 -6.92
C LEU A 121 7.99 -6.99 -5.60
N ILE A 122 9.29 -6.86 -5.32
CA ILE A 122 9.77 -6.23 -4.07
C ILE A 122 9.28 -4.78 -3.98
N ALA A 123 9.34 -4.03 -5.09
CA ALA A 123 8.83 -2.67 -5.15
C ALA A 123 7.33 -2.60 -4.87
N GLY A 124 6.53 -3.53 -5.42
CA GLY A 124 5.10 -3.63 -5.18
C GLY A 124 4.77 -3.94 -3.72
N ILE A 125 5.44 -4.91 -3.12
CA ILE A 125 5.27 -5.28 -1.71
C ILE A 125 5.64 -4.11 -0.79
N LEU A 126 6.80 -3.47 -0.98
CA LEU A 126 7.18 -2.32 -0.16
C LEU A 126 6.24 -1.13 -0.33
N ALA A 127 5.77 -0.87 -1.55
CA ALA A 127 4.81 0.19 -1.81
C ALA A 127 3.47 -0.09 -1.11
N HIS A 128 3.01 -1.34 -1.07
CA HIS A 128 1.83 -1.74 -0.33
C HIS A 128 1.99 -1.50 1.18
N GLU A 129 3.07 -1.96 1.78
CA GLU A 129 3.35 -1.70 3.20
C GLU A 129 3.50 -0.20 3.50
N TRP A 130 4.07 0.55 2.57
CA TRP A 130 4.10 2.01 2.69
C TRP A 130 2.71 2.64 2.63
N GLY A 131 1.79 2.05 1.87
CA GLY A 131 0.38 2.43 1.82
C GLY A 131 -0.28 2.38 3.20
N HIS A 132 0.01 1.38 4.02
CA HIS A 132 -0.46 1.31 5.40
C HIS A 132 0.03 2.47 6.28
N MET A 133 1.24 2.98 6.03
CA MET A 133 1.72 4.18 6.72
C MET A 133 0.98 5.44 6.31
N MET A 134 0.36 5.44 5.11
CA MET A 134 -0.42 6.56 4.59
C MET A 134 -1.90 6.48 4.99
N SER A 135 -2.31 5.42 5.67
CA SER A 135 -3.68 5.25 6.15
C SER A 135 -4.07 6.37 7.12
N ASP A 136 -5.25 6.93 6.92
CA ASP A 136 -5.85 7.93 7.80
C ASP A 136 -6.46 7.30 9.07
N LEU A 137 -6.33 5.99 9.25
CA LEU A 137 -6.80 5.32 10.47
C LEU A 137 -6.11 5.91 11.70
N PRO A 138 -6.87 6.34 12.71
CA PRO A 138 -6.31 6.91 13.92
C PRO A 138 -5.37 5.91 14.61
N ARG A 139 -4.18 6.35 15.00
CA ARG A 139 -3.15 5.50 15.62
C ARG A 139 -3.44 5.11 17.07
N LYS A 140 -4.43 5.69 17.71
CA LYS A 140 -4.79 5.43 19.12
C LYS A 140 -6.29 5.52 19.26
N VAL A 141 -6.97 4.47 18.89
CA VAL A 141 -8.42 4.36 19.03
C VAL A 141 -8.74 3.06 19.74
N ASP A 142 -9.69 3.12 20.65
CA ASP A 142 -10.26 1.93 21.23
C ASP A 142 -11.22 1.29 20.21
N TRP A 143 -10.78 0.21 19.60
CA TRP A 143 -11.54 -0.57 18.63
C TRP A 143 -12.40 -1.66 19.31
N SER A 144 -12.33 -1.80 20.65
CA SER A 144 -12.98 -2.87 21.40
C SER A 144 -14.53 -2.84 21.27
N HIS A 145 -15.08 -1.70 20.89
CA HIS A 145 -16.51 -1.51 20.67
C HIS A 145 -16.99 -1.93 19.27
N LEU A 146 -16.09 -2.26 18.35
CA LEU A 146 -16.47 -2.71 17.02
C LEU A 146 -16.80 -4.20 16.98
N THR A 147 -17.77 -4.56 16.15
CA THR A 147 -18.02 -5.96 15.82
C THR A 147 -16.92 -6.53 14.93
N TRP A 148 -16.78 -7.85 14.87
CA TRP A 148 -15.84 -8.51 13.96
C TRP A 148 -16.07 -8.14 12.51
N ASP A 149 -17.32 -8.01 12.07
CA ASP A 149 -17.64 -7.63 10.70
C ASP A 149 -17.17 -6.20 10.38
N GLN A 150 -17.31 -5.28 11.35
CA GLN A 150 -16.83 -3.92 11.21
C GLN A 150 -15.29 -3.84 11.18
N LEU A 151 -14.61 -4.60 12.06
CA LEU A 151 -13.16 -4.70 12.03
C LEU A 151 -12.66 -5.29 10.70
N HIS A 152 -13.35 -6.31 10.19
CA HIS A 152 -13.02 -6.90 8.89
C HIS A 152 -13.31 -5.92 7.74
N ALA A 153 -14.34 -5.10 7.82
CA ALA A 153 -14.64 -4.07 6.82
C ALA A 153 -13.54 -3.02 6.81
N LEU A 154 -13.20 -2.45 7.97
CA LEU A 154 -12.11 -1.48 8.11
C LEU A 154 -10.78 -2.03 7.57
N ARG A 155 -10.47 -3.29 7.89
CA ARG A 155 -9.24 -3.92 7.41
C ARG A 155 -9.25 -4.09 5.89
N ARG A 156 -10.39 -4.43 5.28
CA ARG A 156 -10.51 -4.51 3.83
C ARG A 156 -10.32 -3.16 3.15
N ASP A 157 -10.89 -2.11 3.71
CA ASP A 157 -10.76 -0.75 3.16
C ASP A 157 -9.30 -0.28 3.26
N GLU A 158 -8.65 -0.49 4.40
CA GLU A 158 -7.23 -0.18 4.60
C GLU A 158 -6.33 -0.94 3.60
N GLU A 159 -6.59 -2.23 3.39
CA GLU A 159 -5.87 -3.03 2.40
C GLU A 159 -6.11 -2.53 0.96
N GLY A 160 -7.33 -2.08 0.67
CA GLY A 160 -7.67 -1.48 -0.61
C GLY A 160 -6.92 -0.17 -0.86
N ASP A 161 -6.84 0.69 0.15
CA ASP A 161 -6.09 1.94 0.09
C ASP A 161 -4.58 1.68 -0.09
N ALA A 162 -4.04 0.69 0.62
CA ALA A 162 -2.65 0.27 0.48
C ALA A 162 -2.35 -0.28 -0.92
N ASP A 163 -3.24 -1.11 -1.50
CA ASP A 163 -3.11 -1.60 -2.87
C ASP A 163 -3.22 -0.45 -3.89
N GLY A 164 -4.10 0.53 -3.66
CA GLY A 164 -4.23 1.73 -4.49
C GLY A 164 -2.97 2.58 -4.46
N PHE A 165 -2.42 2.83 -3.27
CA PHE A 165 -1.14 3.52 -3.13
C PHE A 165 -0.01 2.76 -3.83
N ALA A 166 0.05 1.42 -3.68
CA ALA A 166 1.06 0.59 -4.32
C ALA A 166 1.02 0.72 -5.85
N GLY A 167 -0.16 0.63 -6.45
CA GLY A 167 -0.31 0.79 -7.90
C GLY A 167 0.21 2.13 -8.41
N ARG A 168 -0.19 3.22 -7.78
CA ARG A 168 0.27 4.57 -8.07
C ARG A 168 1.80 4.71 -7.90
N ALA A 169 2.33 4.25 -6.76
CA ALA A 169 3.75 4.36 -6.44
C ALA A 169 4.61 3.55 -7.41
N MET A 170 4.19 2.34 -7.79
CA MET A 170 4.90 1.52 -8.78
C MET A 170 5.04 2.24 -10.11
N PHE A 171 3.96 2.89 -10.61
CA PHE A 171 4.05 3.69 -11.83
C PHE A 171 5.08 4.82 -11.68
N LEU A 172 4.99 5.61 -10.61
CA LEU A 172 5.88 6.75 -10.36
C LEU A 172 7.36 6.34 -10.17
N MET A 173 7.60 5.15 -9.62
CA MET A 173 8.94 4.59 -9.47
C MET A 173 9.49 3.94 -10.74
N GLY A 174 8.64 3.69 -11.75
CA GLY A 174 9.01 3.04 -13.01
C GLY A 174 9.01 1.52 -12.96
N TYR A 175 8.30 0.89 -12.00
CA TYR A 175 8.16 -0.56 -11.87
C TYR A 175 6.88 -1.08 -12.53
N SER A 176 6.91 -2.35 -12.98
CA SER A 176 5.76 -3.02 -13.58
C SER A 176 4.86 -3.61 -12.50
N PRO A 177 3.53 -3.43 -12.57
CA PRO A 177 2.60 -4.03 -11.62
C PRO A 177 2.38 -5.53 -11.84
N LYS A 178 2.87 -6.10 -12.95
CA LYS A 178 2.58 -7.48 -13.36
C LYS A 178 3.04 -8.52 -12.34
N ALA A 179 4.23 -8.34 -11.77
CA ALA A 179 4.79 -9.25 -10.77
C ALA A 179 3.92 -9.29 -9.51
N MET A 180 3.53 -8.13 -8.98
CA MET A 180 2.64 -8.02 -7.82
C MET A 180 1.26 -8.63 -8.09
N VAL A 181 0.67 -8.38 -9.26
CA VAL A 181 -0.60 -9.01 -9.68
C VAL A 181 -0.49 -10.53 -9.75
N GLY A 182 0.60 -11.04 -10.32
CA GLY A 182 0.90 -12.48 -10.37
C GLY A 182 1.01 -13.08 -8.97
N PHE A 183 1.72 -12.41 -8.09
CA PHE A 183 1.87 -12.80 -6.69
C PHE A 183 0.53 -12.86 -5.94
N LEU A 184 -0.31 -11.85 -6.05
CA LEU A 184 -1.65 -11.84 -5.46
C LEU A 184 -2.51 -13.01 -5.95
N LYS A 185 -2.48 -13.32 -7.25
CA LYS A 185 -3.21 -14.47 -7.83
C LYS A 185 -2.71 -15.80 -7.28
N GLU A 186 -1.39 -15.95 -7.14
CA GLU A 186 -0.80 -17.17 -6.58
C GLU A 186 -1.16 -17.35 -5.09
N MET A 187 -1.16 -16.26 -4.31
CA MET A 187 -1.60 -16.27 -2.92
C MET A 187 -3.07 -16.71 -2.80
N ASP A 188 -3.95 -16.22 -3.69
CA ASP A 188 -5.36 -16.64 -3.73
C ASP A 188 -5.51 -18.14 -4.04
N ARG A 189 -4.74 -18.62 -5.01
CA ARG A 189 -4.71 -20.03 -5.38
C ARG A 189 -4.32 -20.93 -4.22
N ARG A 190 -3.22 -20.57 -3.51
CA ARG A 190 -2.74 -21.32 -2.33
C ARG A 190 -3.77 -21.32 -1.21
N ARG A 191 -4.43 -20.18 -0.97
CA ARG A 191 -5.47 -20.05 0.05
C ARG A 191 -6.70 -20.91 -0.27
N LYS A 192 -7.20 -20.87 -1.50
CA LYS A 192 -8.34 -21.69 -1.94
C LYS A 192 -8.05 -23.18 -1.79
N ASN A 193 -6.85 -23.61 -2.14
CA ASN A 193 -6.42 -24.99 -1.98
C ASN A 193 -6.41 -25.45 -0.49
N LYS A 194 -6.11 -24.53 0.44
CA LYS A 194 -6.14 -24.79 1.86
C LYS A 194 -7.50 -24.59 2.51
N LYS A 195 -8.53 -24.18 1.75
CA LYS A 195 -9.90 -23.88 2.23
C LYS A 195 -9.91 -22.86 3.40
N ILE A 196 -8.99 -21.91 3.40
CA ILE A 196 -8.89 -20.88 4.45
C ILE A 196 -9.87 -19.75 4.12
N PRO A 197 -10.87 -19.47 4.98
CA PRO A 197 -11.77 -18.33 4.81
C PRO A 197 -10.98 -17.01 4.85
N CYS A 198 -11.36 -16.06 4.01
CA CYS A 198 -10.76 -14.73 4.04
C CYS A 198 -11.83 -13.69 4.33
N HIS A 199 -11.97 -13.33 5.58
CA HIS A 199 -12.87 -12.26 6.00
C HIS A 199 -12.14 -10.91 6.11
N LYS A 200 -10.81 -10.91 6.22
CA LYS A 200 -9.95 -9.76 6.51
C LYS A 200 -9.51 -8.97 5.28
N TYR A 201 -9.51 -9.60 4.11
CA TYR A 201 -9.01 -9.01 2.87
C TYR A 201 -10.05 -9.09 1.78
N HIS A 202 -10.04 -8.16 0.87
CA HIS A 202 -10.66 -8.39 -0.44
C HIS A 202 -10.09 -9.67 -1.05
N ASN A 203 -10.85 -10.32 -1.90
CA ASN A 203 -10.27 -11.41 -2.69
C ASN A 203 -9.13 -10.86 -3.54
N HIS A 204 -8.14 -11.69 -3.85
CA HIS A 204 -6.93 -11.21 -4.53
C HIS A 204 -7.19 -10.69 -5.96
N ALA A 205 -8.31 -11.07 -6.58
CA ALA A 205 -8.73 -10.48 -7.86
C ALA A 205 -9.15 -9.02 -7.69
N THR A 206 -9.89 -8.69 -6.63
CA THR A 206 -10.26 -7.31 -6.28
C THR A 206 -9.02 -6.50 -5.93
N ARG A 207 -8.12 -7.02 -5.11
CA ARG A 207 -6.85 -6.37 -4.77
C ARG A 207 -6.02 -6.06 -6.02
N ALA A 208 -5.85 -7.06 -6.90
CA ALA A 208 -5.15 -6.89 -8.17
C ALA A 208 -5.82 -5.84 -9.08
N ALA A 209 -7.17 -5.78 -9.08
CA ALA A 209 -7.90 -4.78 -9.85
C ALA A 209 -7.68 -3.37 -9.30
N ILE A 210 -7.74 -3.16 -7.97
CA ILE A 210 -7.49 -1.87 -7.32
C ILE A 210 -6.08 -1.38 -7.66
N LEU A 211 -5.07 -2.24 -7.50
CA LEU A 211 -3.67 -1.94 -7.82
C LEU A 211 -3.51 -1.54 -9.28
N MET A 212 -4.06 -2.33 -10.21
CA MET A 212 -3.98 -2.06 -11.65
C MET A 212 -4.71 -0.78 -12.05
N GLU A 213 -5.90 -0.53 -11.51
CA GLU A 213 -6.67 0.67 -11.79
C GLU A 213 -5.91 1.93 -11.36
N SER A 214 -5.33 1.91 -10.16
CA SER A 214 -4.54 3.02 -9.64
C SER A 214 -3.27 3.26 -10.46
N TYR A 215 -2.57 2.19 -10.87
CA TYR A 215 -1.42 2.26 -11.76
C TYR A 215 -1.78 2.91 -13.11
N GLU A 216 -2.86 2.45 -13.72
CA GLU A 216 -3.33 2.94 -15.02
C GLU A 216 -3.88 4.37 -14.94
N ALA A 217 -4.52 4.74 -13.83
CA ALA A 217 -4.98 6.10 -13.59
C ALA A 217 -3.80 7.08 -13.54
N GLU A 218 -2.73 6.75 -12.81
CA GLU A 218 -1.52 7.57 -12.75
C GLU A 218 -0.84 7.66 -14.12
N ARG A 219 -0.77 6.54 -14.86
CA ARG A 219 -0.25 6.51 -16.23
C ARG A 219 -1.02 7.43 -17.18
N ARG A 220 -2.36 7.41 -17.08
CA ARG A 220 -3.21 8.30 -17.90
C ARG A 220 -2.99 9.76 -17.54
N ALA A 221 -2.92 10.09 -16.25
CA ALA A 221 -2.67 11.44 -15.77
C ALA A 221 -1.31 11.97 -16.27
N TYR A 222 -0.26 11.15 -16.15
CA TYR A 222 1.07 11.48 -16.66
C TYR A 222 1.08 11.73 -18.17
N ASN A 223 0.45 10.85 -18.95
CA ASN A 223 0.39 10.98 -20.41
C ASN A 223 -0.41 12.22 -20.84
N PHE A 224 -1.48 12.55 -20.10
CA PHE A 224 -2.26 13.75 -20.33
C PHE A 224 -1.42 15.01 -20.07
N ALA A 225 -0.76 15.08 -18.92
CA ALA A 225 0.14 16.18 -18.58
C ALA A 225 1.26 16.34 -19.61
N LYS A 226 1.89 15.22 -20.00
CA LYS A 226 2.93 15.23 -21.04
C LYS A 226 2.43 15.83 -22.36
N ARG A 227 1.22 15.52 -22.80
CA ARG A 227 0.63 16.10 -24.02
C ARG A 227 0.42 17.60 -23.89
N LEU A 228 -0.06 18.08 -22.76
CA LEU A 228 -0.26 19.51 -22.52
C LEU A 228 1.06 20.28 -22.57
N PHE A 229 2.07 19.81 -21.84
CA PHE A 229 3.34 20.55 -21.73
C PHE A 229 4.27 20.41 -22.95
N PHE A 230 4.18 19.35 -23.73
CA PHE A 230 5.08 19.12 -24.86
C PHE A 230 4.46 19.39 -26.23
N ASN A 231 3.12 19.50 -26.34
CA ASN A 231 2.48 19.91 -27.60
C ASN A 231 2.38 21.43 -27.76
N GLU A 232 2.50 22.23 -26.71
CA GLU A 232 2.51 23.69 -26.80
C GLU A 232 3.73 24.23 -27.52
N ASN A 233 4.82 23.47 -27.67
CA ASN A 233 5.99 23.85 -28.44
C ASN A 233 5.82 23.62 -29.96
N LYS A 234 4.66 23.22 -30.44
CA LYS A 234 4.28 23.16 -31.86
C LYS A 234 3.25 24.23 -32.23
N THR A 235 3.34 25.43 -31.66
CA THR A 235 2.62 26.59 -32.23
C THR A 235 3.25 26.88 -33.58
N PRO A 236 2.48 26.82 -34.69
CA PRO A 236 3.00 27.23 -35.99
C PRO A 236 3.43 28.70 -35.89
N GLY A 237 4.67 28.97 -36.26
CA GLY A 237 5.25 30.29 -36.14
C GLY A 237 4.32 31.38 -36.69
N VAL A 238 3.92 32.29 -35.82
CA VAL A 238 3.37 33.57 -36.26
C VAL A 238 4.48 34.26 -37.06
N LYS A 239 4.38 34.24 -38.38
CA LYS A 239 5.19 35.09 -39.27
C LYS A 239 4.83 36.52 -38.94
N ILE A 240 5.64 37.20 -38.15
CA ILE A 240 5.59 38.64 -38.01
C ILE A 240 6.02 39.18 -39.36
N GLY A 241 5.02 39.57 -40.18
CA GLY A 241 5.25 40.25 -41.44
C GLY A 241 6.02 41.55 -41.17
N ARG A 242 7.21 41.69 -41.73
CA ARG A 242 7.94 42.95 -41.81
C ARG A 242 7.05 43.94 -42.59
N ILE A 243 6.49 44.90 -41.89
CA ILE A 243 5.96 46.11 -42.53
C ILE A 243 7.18 46.96 -42.91
N ILE A 244 7.57 46.88 -44.18
CA ILE A 244 8.51 47.83 -44.76
C ILE A 244 7.69 49.07 -45.10
N GLY A 245 7.77 50.12 -44.29
CA GLY A 245 7.29 51.45 -44.61
C GLY A 245 8.22 52.09 -45.61
N SER A 246 7.74 52.24 -46.76
CA SER A 246 8.29 53.18 -47.76
C SER A 246 7.67 54.52 -47.52
N GLY A 247 8.50 55.58 -47.33
CA GLY A 247 8.15 56.98 -47.20
C GLY A 247 9.39 57.80 -46.95
#